data_5dfbb293a157abffa55e39b35b97be59
#
_entry.id   5dfbb293a157abffa55e39b35b97be59
#
_cell.length_a   1.000
_cell.length_b   1.000
_cell.length_c   1.000
_cell.angle_alpha   90.00
_cell.angle_beta   90.00
_cell.angle_gamma   90.00
#
_symmetry.space_group_name_H-M   'P 1'
#
loop_
_entity.id
_entity.type
_entity.pdbx_description
1 polymer ?
#
loop_
_entity_poly.entity_id
_entity_poly.type
_entity_poly.pdbx_seq_one_letter_code
_entity_poly.pdbx_strand_id
1 'polypeptide(L)'
;METHELEFMYQGGDTYHFMNTENYDQLEMDEETLGDNAPWMQPGMKIIAEYYDGRPIGIQLPQYLSLAIVDTAPVMKTATKTASTKPATLENGVTINVPEFIASGERVRVNPTTQEYLDRAKD
;
A
#
# COMPACT_ATOMS: atom_id res chain seq x y z
N MET A 1 -11.94 8.35 21.35
CA MET A 1 -11.02 7.93 20.29
C MET A 1 -10.73 9.09 19.36
N GLU A 2 -9.47 9.33 19.05
CA GLU A 2 -9.06 10.43 18.17
C GLU A 2 -8.45 9.88 16.90
N THR A 3 -8.54 10.64 15.82
CA THR A 3 -7.88 10.32 14.58
C THR A 3 -7.01 11.49 14.15
N HIS A 4 -5.85 11.19 13.57
CA HIS A 4 -4.93 12.21 13.09
C HIS A 4 -4.39 11.78 11.72
N GLU A 5 -4.24 12.75 10.83
CA GLU A 5 -3.60 12.49 9.55
C GLU A 5 -2.09 12.52 9.72
N LEU A 6 -1.44 11.47 9.31
CA LEU A 6 0.03 11.35 9.39
C LEU A 6 0.59 11.11 8.00
N GLU A 7 1.79 11.59 7.78
CA GLU A 7 2.54 11.31 6.56
C GLU A 7 3.67 10.36 6.89
N PHE A 8 3.75 9.24 6.18
CA PHE A 8 4.85 8.30 6.36
C PHE A 8 6.12 8.88 5.77
N MET A 9 7.18 8.93 6.57
CA MET A 9 8.44 9.54 6.15
C MET A 9 9.43 8.48 5.68
N TYR A 10 9.76 7.53 6.56
CA TYR A 10 10.72 6.49 6.22
C TYR A 10 10.65 5.36 7.25
N GLN A 11 11.28 4.25 6.90
CA GLN A 11 11.38 3.08 7.78
C GLN A 11 12.82 2.92 8.23
N GLY A 12 13.00 2.79 9.54
CA GLY A 12 14.31 2.51 10.13
C GLY A 12 14.25 1.21 10.91
N GLY A 13 14.72 0.11 10.31
CA GLY A 13 14.62 -1.20 10.94
C GLY A 13 13.17 -1.61 11.10
N ASP A 14 12.77 -1.92 12.32
CA ASP A 14 11.38 -2.31 12.62
C ASP A 14 10.50 -1.11 12.95
N THR A 15 11.04 0.10 12.87
CA THR A 15 10.34 1.31 13.27
C THR A 15 9.96 2.12 12.04
N TYR A 16 8.72 2.58 12.01
CA TYR A 16 8.19 3.41 10.93
C TYR A 16 7.99 4.82 11.45
N HIS A 17 8.55 5.80 10.75
CA HIS A 17 8.55 7.19 11.19
C HIS A 17 7.48 7.97 10.43
N PHE A 18 6.69 8.70 11.18
CA PHE A 18 5.57 9.47 10.65
C PHE A 18 5.64 10.91 11.14
N MET A 19 4.98 11.80 10.42
CA MET A 19 4.85 13.20 10.82
C MET A 19 3.37 13.59 10.76
N ASN A 20 2.92 14.24 11.84
CA ASN A 20 1.56 14.79 11.87
C ASN A 20 1.49 15.98 10.92
N THR A 21 0.53 15.96 9.99
CA THR A 21 0.46 16.99 8.95
C THR A 21 -0.08 18.33 9.47
N GLU A 22 -0.68 18.34 10.66
CA GLU A 22 -1.23 19.58 11.23
C GLU A 22 -0.20 20.34 12.07
N ASN A 23 0.48 19.63 12.95
CA ASN A 23 1.40 20.27 13.91
C ASN A 23 2.87 19.91 13.66
N TYR A 24 3.14 19.07 12.66
CA TYR A 24 4.48 18.61 12.29
C TYR A 24 5.20 17.81 13.38
N ASP A 25 4.46 17.33 14.36
CA ASP A 25 5.04 16.42 15.36
C ASP A 25 5.46 15.12 14.70
N GLN A 26 6.62 14.63 15.08
CA GLN A 26 7.13 13.36 14.59
C GLN A 26 6.78 12.27 15.59
N LEU A 27 6.40 11.10 15.05
CA LEU A 27 6.11 9.96 15.88
C LEU A 27 6.58 8.68 15.20
N GLU A 28 6.66 7.63 15.98
CA GLU A 28 7.13 6.35 15.49
C GLU A 28 6.10 5.28 15.82
N MET A 29 5.98 4.32 14.91
CA MET A 29 5.19 3.12 15.15
C MET A 29 6.03 1.92 14.79
N ASP A 30 5.86 0.84 15.55
CA ASP A 30 6.58 -0.38 15.23
C ASP A 30 5.76 -1.21 14.23
N GLU A 31 6.43 -2.22 13.67
CA GLU A 31 5.80 -3.10 12.69
C GLU A 31 4.59 -3.82 13.28
N GLU A 32 4.66 -4.14 14.56
CA GLU A 32 3.57 -4.82 15.26
C GLU A 32 2.30 -3.97 15.32
N THR A 33 2.45 -2.65 15.54
CA THR A 33 1.32 -1.74 15.55
C THR A 33 0.69 -1.62 14.17
N LEU A 34 1.52 -1.60 13.13
CA LEU A 34 1.02 -1.51 11.76
C LEU A 34 0.41 -2.82 11.28
N GLY A 35 0.93 -3.95 11.76
CA GLY A 35 0.42 -5.25 11.38
C GLY A 35 0.53 -5.50 9.89
N ASP A 36 -0.57 -5.94 9.29
CA ASP A 36 -0.60 -6.26 7.85
C ASP A 36 -0.48 -5.02 6.97
N ASN A 37 -0.55 -3.82 7.56
CA ASN A 37 -0.43 -2.58 6.80
C ASN A 37 1.02 -2.19 6.53
N ALA A 38 1.96 -2.78 7.25
CA ALA A 38 3.36 -2.40 7.14
C ALA A 38 3.92 -2.49 5.71
N PRO A 39 3.67 -3.57 4.95
CA PRO A 39 4.20 -3.66 3.58
C PRO A 39 3.63 -2.60 2.63
N TRP A 40 2.53 -1.96 2.99
CA TRP A 40 1.87 -0.97 2.14
C TRP A 40 2.37 0.46 2.39
N MET A 41 3.29 0.64 3.34
CA MET A 41 3.83 1.96 3.66
C MET A 41 4.78 2.42 2.57
N GLN A 42 4.55 3.63 2.06
CA GLN A 42 5.37 4.25 1.02
C GLN A 42 5.75 5.66 1.47
N PRO A 43 7.02 6.08 1.30
CA PRO A 43 7.41 7.43 1.70
C PRO A 43 6.55 8.49 1.04
N GLY A 44 6.11 9.45 1.84
CA GLY A 44 5.24 10.54 1.38
C GLY A 44 3.77 10.21 1.37
N MET A 45 3.40 8.98 1.69
CA MET A 45 1.99 8.59 1.71
C MET A 45 1.32 9.09 2.98
N LYS A 46 0.05 9.45 2.87
CA LYS A 46 -0.73 9.92 4.03
C LYS A 46 -1.67 8.84 4.50
N ILE A 47 -1.76 8.71 5.82
CA ILE A 47 -2.63 7.73 6.44
C ILE A 47 -3.41 8.41 7.56
N ILE A 48 -4.44 7.74 8.04
CA ILE A 48 -5.17 8.19 9.23
C ILE A 48 -4.81 7.26 10.37
N ALA A 49 -4.26 7.82 11.44
CA ALA A 49 -3.92 7.05 12.62
C ALA A 49 -5.05 7.19 13.64
N GLU A 50 -5.42 6.07 14.24
CA GLU A 50 -6.44 6.03 15.26
C GLU A 50 -5.75 5.95 16.62
N TYR A 51 -6.14 6.86 17.53
CA TYR A 51 -5.56 6.96 18.85
C TYR A 51 -6.61 6.68 19.93
N TYR A 52 -6.18 5.99 20.95
CA TYR A 52 -6.98 5.78 22.14
C TYR A 52 -6.10 6.11 23.34
N ASP A 53 -6.56 7.09 24.15
CA ASP A 53 -5.83 7.51 25.36
C ASP A 53 -4.40 7.96 25.03
N GLY A 54 -4.22 8.63 23.89
CA GLY A 54 -2.92 9.15 23.49
C GLY A 54 -1.99 8.12 22.86
N ARG A 55 -2.47 6.91 22.61
CA ARG A 55 -1.68 5.84 22.02
C ARG A 55 -2.21 5.47 20.64
N PRO A 56 -1.32 5.31 19.66
CA PRO A 56 -1.77 4.81 18.35
C PRO A 56 -2.19 3.35 18.48
N ILE A 57 -3.43 3.05 18.10
CA ILE A 57 -3.97 1.70 18.18
C ILE A 57 -4.13 1.07 16.81
N GLY A 58 -4.03 1.85 15.74
CA GLY A 58 -4.14 1.34 14.39
C GLY A 58 -4.08 2.46 13.38
N ILE A 59 -4.09 2.09 12.12
CA ILE A 59 -4.08 3.06 11.03
C ILE A 59 -5.12 2.66 10.00
N GLN A 60 -5.58 3.66 9.25
CA GLN A 60 -6.44 3.46 8.09
C GLN A 60 -5.67 3.85 6.85
N LEU A 61 -5.59 2.95 5.89
CA LEU A 61 -4.92 3.20 4.64
C LEU A 61 -5.87 3.91 3.68
N PRO A 62 -5.32 4.62 2.67
CA PRO A 62 -6.16 5.20 1.62
C PRO A 62 -6.97 4.12 0.92
N GLN A 63 -8.01 4.54 0.20
CA GLN A 63 -8.85 3.61 -0.53
C GLN A 63 -8.08 2.88 -1.63
N TYR A 64 -7.03 3.52 -2.16
CA TYR A 64 -6.19 2.88 -3.16
C TYR A 64 -4.78 3.46 -3.09
N LEU A 65 -3.84 2.68 -3.60
CA LEU A 65 -2.45 3.09 -3.76
C LEU A 65 -2.01 2.78 -5.18
N SER A 66 -1.21 3.67 -5.76
CA SER A 66 -0.60 3.42 -7.07
C SER A 66 0.77 2.79 -6.85
N LEU A 67 0.95 1.58 -7.35
CA LEU A 67 2.18 0.83 -7.17
C LEU A 67 2.62 0.26 -8.51
N ALA A 68 3.93 0.19 -8.70
CA ALA A 68 4.50 -0.42 -9.90
C ALA A 68 4.58 -1.93 -9.73
N ILE A 69 4.37 -2.65 -10.81
CA ILE A 69 4.55 -4.09 -10.84
C ILE A 69 6.01 -4.36 -11.17
N VAL A 70 6.70 -5.04 -10.27
CA VAL A 70 8.12 -5.34 -10.45
C VAL A 70 8.34 -6.71 -11.06
N ASP A 71 7.37 -7.62 -10.94
CA ASP A 71 7.49 -8.95 -11.51
C ASP A 71 6.11 -9.55 -11.74
N THR A 72 5.89 -10.09 -12.93
CA THR A 72 4.68 -10.84 -13.26
C THR A 72 4.94 -11.65 -14.51
N ALA A 73 4.05 -12.59 -14.81
CA ALA A 73 4.17 -13.36 -16.05
C ALA A 73 3.96 -12.46 -17.26
N PRO A 74 4.63 -12.75 -18.38
CA PRO A 74 4.45 -11.96 -19.60
C PRO A 74 2.99 -11.96 -20.08
N VAL A 75 2.63 -10.90 -20.80
CA VAL A 75 1.33 -10.86 -21.45
C VAL A 75 1.28 -11.93 -22.53
N MET A 76 0.25 -12.77 -22.47
CA MET A 76 0.11 -13.87 -23.44
C MET A 76 -0.87 -13.46 -24.52
N LYS A 77 -0.40 -13.49 -25.77
CA LYS A 77 -1.25 -13.13 -26.91
C LYS A 77 -2.38 -14.13 -27.14
N THR A 78 -2.22 -15.33 -26.60
CA THR A 78 -3.22 -16.38 -26.72
C THR A 78 -4.10 -16.48 -25.49
N ALA A 79 -4.08 -15.46 -24.64
CA ALA A 79 -4.89 -15.45 -23.44
C ALA A 79 -6.36 -15.66 -23.82
N THR A 80 -6.98 -16.60 -23.17
CA THR A 80 -8.37 -16.94 -23.48
C THR A 80 -9.30 -15.84 -23.00
N LYS A 81 -10.50 -15.87 -23.50
CA LYS A 81 -11.49 -14.83 -23.27
C LYS A 81 -12.04 -14.82 -21.87
N THR A 82 -11.73 -15.81 -21.07
CA THR A 82 -12.17 -15.82 -19.68
C THR A 82 -11.38 -14.82 -18.88
N ALA A 83 -12.02 -14.21 -17.90
CA ALA A 83 -11.38 -13.24 -17.04
C ALA A 83 -10.40 -13.93 -16.10
N SER A 84 -9.27 -14.39 -16.64
CA SER A 84 -8.27 -15.03 -15.83
C SER A 84 -7.31 -14.00 -15.26
N THR A 85 -6.76 -14.32 -14.13
CA THR A 85 -5.81 -13.46 -13.43
C THR A 85 -4.50 -14.22 -13.27
N LYS A 86 -3.45 -13.44 -12.97
CA LYS A 86 -2.13 -13.99 -12.69
C LYS A 86 -1.53 -13.27 -11.51
N PRO A 87 -0.64 -13.90 -10.75
CA PRO A 87 0.01 -13.22 -9.64
C PRO A 87 1.01 -12.20 -10.16
N ALA A 88 1.08 -11.07 -9.47
CA ALA A 88 2.03 -10.01 -9.76
C ALA A 88 2.61 -9.49 -8.47
N THR A 89 3.91 -9.27 -8.44
CA THR A 89 4.59 -8.73 -7.28
C THR A 89 4.71 -7.22 -7.45
N LEU A 90 4.25 -6.49 -6.44
CA LEU A 90 4.29 -5.04 -6.40
C LEU A 90 5.62 -4.56 -5.85
N GLU A 91 5.91 -3.28 -6.06
CA GLU A 91 7.18 -2.69 -5.59
C GLU A 91 7.34 -2.75 -4.07
N ASN A 92 6.27 -2.96 -3.34
CA ASN A 92 6.33 -3.10 -1.89
C ASN A 92 6.53 -4.54 -1.44
N GLY A 93 6.70 -5.48 -2.37
CA GLY A 93 6.92 -6.89 -2.05
C GLY A 93 5.65 -7.71 -1.88
N VAL A 94 4.49 -7.10 -1.97
CA VAL A 94 3.23 -7.82 -1.83
C VAL A 94 2.81 -8.39 -3.18
N THR A 95 2.29 -9.61 -3.17
CA THR A 95 1.81 -10.26 -4.38
C THR A 95 0.29 -10.19 -4.41
N ILE A 96 -0.25 -9.73 -5.54
CA ILE A 96 -1.70 -9.69 -5.75
C ILE A 96 -2.04 -10.33 -7.09
N ASN A 97 -3.31 -10.58 -7.31
CA ASN A 97 -3.78 -11.08 -8.60
C ASN A 97 -4.16 -9.91 -9.49
N VAL A 98 -3.66 -9.92 -10.72
CA VAL A 98 -3.95 -8.87 -11.71
C VAL A 98 -4.46 -9.53 -12.99
N PRO A 99 -5.18 -8.77 -13.84
CA PRO A 99 -5.61 -9.31 -15.13
C PRO A 99 -4.42 -9.74 -16.00
N GLU A 100 -4.67 -10.69 -16.89
CA GLU A 100 -3.63 -11.24 -17.75
C GLU A 100 -2.92 -10.20 -18.63
N PHE A 101 -3.59 -9.09 -18.94
CA PHE A 101 -3.02 -8.07 -19.82
C PHE A 101 -2.02 -7.15 -19.14
N ILE A 102 -1.83 -7.26 -17.85
CA ILE A 102 -0.90 -6.41 -17.10
C ILE A 102 0.51 -6.93 -17.28
N ALA A 103 1.46 -6.03 -17.50
CA ALA A 103 2.87 -6.38 -17.69
C ALA A 103 3.74 -5.78 -16.60
N SER A 104 4.94 -6.34 -16.44
CA SER A 104 5.92 -5.78 -15.51
C SER A 104 6.27 -4.35 -15.92
N GLY A 105 6.42 -3.47 -14.92
CA GLY A 105 6.72 -2.08 -15.16
C GLY A 105 5.51 -1.18 -15.25
N GLU A 106 4.31 -1.75 -15.34
CA GLU A 106 3.10 -0.94 -15.33
C GLU A 106 2.75 -0.54 -13.90
N ARG A 107 2.12 0.62 -13.77
CA ARG A 107 1.60 1.05 -12.47
C ARG A 107 0.12 0.75 -12.40
N VAL A 108 -0.31 0.24 -11.27
CA VAL A 108 -1.70 -0.14 -11.05
C VAL A 108 -2.20 0.45 -9.75
N ARG A 109 -3.50 0.64 -9.67
CA ARG A 109 -4.13 1.03 -8.41
C ARG A 109 -4.66 -0.21 -7.73
N VAL A 110 -4.36 -0.32 -6.45
CA VAL A 110 -4.79 -1.46 -5.65
C VAL A 110 -5.43 -0.97 -4.37
N ASN A 111 -6.36 -1.76 -3.87
CA ASN A 111 -6.97 -1.50 -2.57
C ASN A 111 -6.11 -2.22 -1.52
N PRO A 112 -5.36 -1.48 -0.67
CA PRO A 112 -4.48 -2.14 0.28
C PRO A 112 -5.22 -2.91 1.36
N THR A 113 -6.46 -2.53 1.67
CA THR A 113 -7.24 -3.23 2.68
C THR A 113 -7.67 -4.62 2.22
N THR A 114 -8.13 -4.72 0.98
CA THR A 114 -8.57 -6.00 0.40
C THR A 114 -7.46 -6.67 -0.40
N GLN A 115 -6.39 -5.94 -0.70
CA GLN A 115 -5.27 -6.41 -1.51
C GLN A 115 -5.73 -6.83 -2.91
N GLU A 116 -6.63 -6.02 -3.48
CA GLU A 116 -7.20 -6.31 -4.79
C GLU A 116 -6.80 -5.25 -5.81
N TYR A 117 -6.58 -5.71 -7.04
CA TYR A 117 -6.35 -4.83 -8.17
C TYR A 117 -7.64 -4.06 -8.49
N LEU A 118 -7.50 -2.76 -8.73
CA LEU A 118 -8.62 -1.90 -9.10
C LEU A 118 -8.58 -1.57 -10.59
N ASP A 119 -7.49 -0.93 -11.04
CA ASP A 119 -7.32 -0.59 -12.45
C ASP A 119 -5.87 -0.15 -12.68
N ARG A 120 -5.58 0.22 -13.93
CA ARG A 120 -4.27 0.79 -14.25
C ARG A 120 -4.21 2.23 -13.74
N ALA A 121 -3.09 2.59 -13.13
CA ALA A 121 -2.90 3.96 -12.68
C ALA A 121 -2.66 4.87 -13.88
N LYS A 122 -3.25 6.05 -13.82
CA LYS A 122 -3.08 7.04 -14.87
C LYS A 122 -2.08 8.09 -14.39
N ASP A 123 -0.86 7.88 -14.68
CA ASP A 123 0.17 8.87 -14.33
C ASP A 123 0.88 9.37 -15.55
#